data_284e2e8f295383917dc5e495554c2f66
#
_entry.id   284e2e8f295383917dc5e495554c2f66
#
_cell.length_a   1.000
_cell.length_b   1.000
_cell.length_c   1.000
_cell.angle_alpha   90.00
_cell.angle_beta   90.00
_cell.angle_gamma   90.00
#
_symmetry.space_group_name_H-M   'P 1'
#
loop_
_entity.id
_entity.type
_entity.pdbx_description
1 polymer ?
#
loop_
_entity_poly.entity_id
_entity_poly.type
_entity_poly.pdbx_seq_one_letter_code
_entity_poly.pdbx_strand_id
1 'polypeptide(L)'
;MFGPNTHITSELSIEYSHRDKEFFSLYEETQTLFKSKFGLDNYEIVFIPGSGTVGIEALISSFKYKLVPIGVQGKFLTRWDELIKKYKSKSIDYLSREEYLYVRLETSLSRVNLCEDAGIVDAISSFPFYTLENPKTFVTCSNKLLGGFPGLSIVGIRKDCLDLIREDKSFSYLNLHLYLEYSKSNQFPMTAPIHLIENLKQVLIKFNIKELKNKIYKNSDLIRKSLPSNKIIGDHICPVITIKKDAVPISIAEKYQLYGLNSKEDYYQIFTYSDNLILLAAKGVP
;
A
#
# COMPACT_ATOMS: atom_id res chain seq x y z
N MET A 1 -3.33 -13.87 -5.50
CA MET A 1 -2.45 -13.35 -4.44
C MET A 1 -1.42 -12.45 -5.11
N PHE A 2 -1.32 -11.19 -4.70
CA PHE A 2 -0.27 -10.32 -5.19
C PHE A 2 1.06 -10.87 -4.70
N GLY A 3 1.78 -11.59 -5.56
CA GLY A 3 3.15 -11.95 -5.27
C GLY A 3 4.01 -10.69 -5.18
N PRO A 4 5.03 -10.68 -4.33
CA PRO A 4 6.03 -9.64 -4.39
C PRO A 4 6.68 -9.65 -5.77
N ASN A 5 6.95 -8.49 -6.30
CA ASN A 5 7.76 -8.33 -7.51
C ASN A 5 9.24 -8.58 -7.17
N THR A 6 9.48 -9.67 -6.42
CA THR A 6 10.78 -9.92 -5.81
C THR A 6 11.65 -10.73 -6.72
N HIS A 7 12.58 -10.04 -7.37
CA HIS A 7 13.83 -10.65 -7.79
C HIS A 7 14.96 -10.39 -6.77
N ILE A 8 14.61 -9.90 -5.57
CA ILE A 8 15.59 -9.59 -4.53
C ILE A 8 15.58 -10.76 -3.54
N THR A 9 16.42 -11.75 -3.83
CA THR A 9 16.87 -12.71 -2.83
C THR A 9 17.89 -11.99 -1.95
N SER A 10 17.53 -11.68 -0.71
CA SER A 10 18.48 -11.24 0.30
C SER A 10 18.89 -12.45 1.14
N GLU A 11 20.17 -12.73 1.23
CA GLU A 11 20.70 -13.55 2.31
C GLU A 11 20.60 -12.70 3.58
N LEU A 12 19.56 -12.98 4.38
CA LEU A 12 19.34 -12.26 5.64
C LEU A 12 19.96 -13.11 6.76
N SER A 13 21.16 -12.79 7.17
CA SER A 13 21.72 -13.25 8.45
C SER A 13 21.46 -12.19 9.51
N ILE A 14 20.57 -12.49 10.46
CA ILE A 14 20.25 -11.59 11.57
C ILE A 14 20.78 -12.23 12.85
N GLU A 15 21.81 -11.61 13.42
CA GLU A 15 22.49 -12.08 14.63
C GLU A 15 22.18 -11.25 15.88
N TYR A 16 21.20 -10.34 15.79
CA TYR A 16 20.87 -9.40 16.87
C TYR A 16 19.36 -9.38 17.19
N SER A 17 19.04 -8.91 18.38
CA SER A 17 17.67 -8.73 18.86
C SER A 17 17.12 -7.35 18.45
N HIS A 18 15.79 -7.22 18.43
CA HIS A 18 15.11 -5.94 18.25
C HIS A 18 15.34 -4.93 19.41
N ARG A 19 16.08 -5.33 20.45
CA ARG A 19 16.48 -4.48 21.58
C ARG A 19 17.93 -4.03 21.53
N ASP A 20 18.66 -4.48 20.51
CA ASP A 20 20.08 -4.19 20.35
C ASP A 20 20.28 -2.90 19.52
N LYS A 21 21.43 -2.28 19.66
CA LYS A 21 21.76 -1.03 18.96
C LYS A 21 21.75 -1.20 17.44
N GLU A 22 22.11 -2.37 16.98
CA GLU A 22 22.09 -2.75 15.56
C GLU A 22 20.69 -2.63 14.97
N PHE A 23 19.67 -3.05 15.72
CA PHE A 23 18.28 -2.87 15.31
C PHE A 23 17.86 -1.39 15.31
N PHE A 24 18.29 -0.62 16.30
CA PHE A 24 17.94 0.82 16.35
C PHE A 24 18.52 1.55 15.15
N SER A 25 19.78 1.25 14.78
CA SER A 25 20.40 1.79 13.56
C SER A 25 19.68 1.34 12.30
N LEU A 26 19.35 0.07 12.19
CA LEU A 26 18.57 -0.46 11.06
C LEU A 26 17.23 0.28 10.89
N TYR A 27 16.51 0.47 11.99
CA TYR A 27 15.20 1.11 11.98
C TYR A 27 15.30 2.57 11.53
N GLU A 28 16.21 3.33 12.12
CA GLU A 28 16.49 4.74 11.79
C GLU A 28 16.92 4.91 10.33
N GLU A 29 17.89 4.10 9.88
CA GLU A 29 18.39 4.15 8.51
C GLU A 29 17.29 3.82 7.50
N THR A 30 16.43 2.83 7.81
CA THR A 30 15.33 2.45 6.92
C THR A 30 14.29 3.55 6.82
N GLN A 31 13.92 4.20 7.94
CA GLN A 31 13.01 5.35 7.93
C GLN A 31 13.61 6.54 7.17
N THR A 32 14.86 6.85 7.42
CA THR A 32 15.58 7.96 6.76
C THR A 32 15.66 7.72 5.25
N LEU A 33 16.03 6.51 4.84
CA LEU A 33 16.10 6.14 3.44
C LEU A 33 14.73 6.19 2.75
N PHE A 34 13.68 5.74 3.44
CA PHE A 34 12.32 5.83 2.92
C PHE A 34 11.90 7.30 2.73
N LYS A 35 12.08 8.13 3.76
CA LYS A 35 11.75 9.56 3.71
C LYS A 35 12.49 10.28 2.57
N SER A 36 13.81 10.15 2.52
CA SER A 36 14.65 10.84 1.53
C SER A 36 14.35 10.40 0.10
N LYS A 37 14.11 9.09 -0.11
CA LYS A 37 13.84 8.55 -1.45
C LYS A 37 12.53 9.03 -2.06
N PHE A 38 11.54 9.31 -1.23
CA PHE A 38 10.19 9.69 -1.67
C PHE A 38 9.79 11.14 -1.31
N GLY A 39 10.72 11.95 -0.77
CA GLY A 39 10.46 13.35 -0.42
C GLY A 39 9.48 13.50 0.74
N LEU A 40 9.60 12.65 1.76
CA LEU A 40 8.68 12.56 2.90
C LEU A 40 9.32 13.04 4.22
N ASP A 41 10.23 14.01 4.17
CA ASP A 41 10.95 14.51 5.35
C ASP A 41 10.03 15.17 6.39
N ASN A 42 8.87 15.65 5.94
CA ASN A 42 7.83 16.21 6.78
C ASN A 42 6.86 15.17 7.38
N TYR A 43 7.12 13.86 7.19
CA TYR A 43 6.32 12.77 7.75
C TYR A 43 7.07 12.01 8.85
N GLU A 44 6.32 11.54 9.83
CA GLU A 44 6.72 10.41 10.66
C GLU A 44 6.26 9.11 9.98
N ILE A 45 7.21 8.19 9.81
CA ILE A 45 6.98 6.90 9.16
C ILE A 45 7.02 5.82 10.22
N VAL A 46 5.99 5.01 10.30
CA VAL A 46 5.95 3.84 11.17
C VAL A 46 5.75 2.56 10.37
N PHE A 47 6.44 1.51 10.78
CA PHE A 47 6.33 0.18 10.21
C PHE A 47 5.48 -0.69 11.14
N ILE A 48 4.45 -1.33 10.61
CA ILE A 48 3.51 -2.14 11.38
C ILE A 48 3.56 -3.58 10.83
N PRO A 49 3.81 -4.59 11.68
CA PRO A 49 3.77 -5.98 11.24
C PRO A 49 2.40 -6.36 10.70
N GLY A 50 2.36 -6.82 9.46
CA GLY A 50 1.13 -7.25 8.82
C GLY A 50 0.95 -6.71 7.40
N SER A 51 -0.18 -7.06 6.79
CA SER A 51 -0.53 -6.59 5.46
C SER A 51 -0.96 -5.12 5.49
N GLY A 52 -1.07 -4.48 4.31
CA GLY A 52 -1.61 -3.11 4.22
C GLY A 52 -2.96 -2.91 4.94
N THR A 53 -3.78 -3.97 5.03
CA THR A 53 -5.05 -3.94 5.80
C THR A 53 -4.82 -3.69 7.29
N VAL A 54 -3.73 -4.19 7.85
CA VAL A 54 -3.38 -3.93 9.26
C VAL A 54 -3.06 -2.45 9.46
N GLY A 55 -2.38 -1.80 8.52
CA GLY A 55 -2.15 -0.36 8.56
C GLY A 55 -3.44 0.47 8.45
N ILE A 56 -4.38 0.04 7.60
CA ILE A 56 -5.73 0.64 7.54
C ILE A 56 -6.43 0.51 8.89
N GLU A 57 -6.41 -0.67 9.48
CA GLU A 57 -7.07 -0.93 10.76
C GLU A 57 -6.43 -0.14 11.91
N ALA A 58 -5.10 -0.02 11.92
CA ALA A 58 -4.36 0.82 12.86
C ALA A 58 -4.72 2.31 12.72
N LEU A 59 -4.85 2.83 11.50
CA LEU A 59 -5.35 4.18 11.27
C LEU A 59 -6.74 4.38 11.85
N ILE A 60 -7.69 3.53 11.48
CA ILE A 60 -9.09 3.64 11.91
C ILE A 60 -9.21 3.56 13.44
N SER A 61 -8.44 2.67 14.08
CA SER A 61 -8.48 2.48 15.54
C SER A 61 -7.85 3.63 16.31
N SER A 62 -6.91 4.36 15.72
CA SER A 62 -6.11 5.38 16.41
C SER A 62 -6.52 6.82 16.11
N PHE A 63 -7.32 7.06 15.07
CA PHE A 63 -7.72 8.42 14.70
C PHE A 63 -8.82 8.98 15.62
N LYS A 64 -8.74 10.30 15.92
CA LYS A 64 -9.75 11.05 16.69
C LYS A 64 -11.02 11.37 15.90
N TYR A 65 -10.98 11.26 14.58
CA TYR A 65 -12.01 11.75 13.65
C TYR A 65 -12.79 10.62 13.00
N LYS A 66 -14.00 10.92 12.53
CA LYS A 66 -14.76 10.01 11.68
C LYS A 66 -14.13 9.95 10.31
N LEU A 67 -13.83 8.75 9.82
CA LEU A 67 -13.26 8.53 8.51
C LEU A 67 -14.37 8.21 7.50
N VAL A 68 -14.31 8.86 6.33
CA VAL A 68 -15.25 8.65 5.23
C VAL A 68 -14.46 8.20 4.00
N PRO A 69 -14.50 6.92 3.63
CA PRO A 69 -13.79 6.44 2.47
C PRO A 69 -14.49 6.91 1.19
N ILE A 70 -13.71 7.43 0.26
CA ILE A 70 -14.15 7.86 -1.05
C ILE A 70 -13.45 7.02 -2.09
N GLY A 71 -14.19 6.37 -2.95
CA GLY A 71 -13.62 5.54 -3.99
C GLY A 71 -14.66 4.87 -4.87
N VAL A 72 -14.16 4.15 -5.87
CA VAL A 72 -14.98 3.31 -6.72
C VAL A 72 -15.43 2.09 -5.92
N GLN A 73 -16.69 1.73 -6.04
CA GLN A 73 -17.25 0.51 -5.45
C GLN A 73 -16.34 -0.70 -5.76
N GLY A 74 -16.00 -1.45 -4.71
CA GLY A 74 -15.11 -2.61 -4.81
C GLY A 74 -14.67 -3.12 -3.45
N LYS A 75 -13.93 -4.22 -3.45
CA LYS A 75 -13.50 -4.94 -2.23
C LYS A 75 -12.77 -4.05 -1.20
N PHE A 76 -12.01 -3.07 -1.65
CA PHE A 76 -11.23 -2.21 -0.75
C PHE A 76 -12.11 -1.15 -0.11
N LEU A 77 -13.04 -0.53 -0.85
CA LEU A 77 -14.02 0.38 -0.26
C LEU A 77 -14.89 -0.34 0.78
N THR A 78 -15.42 -1.51 0.44
CA THR A 78 -16.19 -2.35 1.37
C THR A 78 -15.37 -2.67 2.64
N ARG A 79 -14.08 -2.98 2.49
CA ARG A 79 -13.20 -3.25 3.64
C ARG A 79 -13.02 -2.04 4.55
N TRP A 80 -12.84 -0.85 4.00
CA TRP A 80 -12.80 0.39 4.77
C TRP A 80 -14.10 0.58 5.56
N ASP A 81 -15.24 0.43 4.90
CA ASP A 81 -16.56 0.56 5.52
C ASP A 81 -16.80 -0.45 6.65
N GLU A 82 -16.43 -1.71 6.43
CA GLU A 82 -16.53 -2.76 7.44
C GLU A 82 -15.67 -2.48 8.67
N LEU A 83 -14.42 -2.07 8.47
CA LEU A 83 -13.52 -1.73 9.55
C LEU A 83 -13.98 -0.48 10.31
N ILE A 84 -14.41 0.56 9.61
CA ILE A 84 -14.96 1.76 10.23
C ILE A 84 -16.20 1.41 11.08
N LYS A 85 -17.11 0.59 10.58
CA LYS A 85 -18.28 0.12 11.34
C LYS A 85 -17.87 -0.66 12.58
N LYS A 86 -16.88 -1.55 12.48
CA LYS A 86 -16.35 -2.34 13.61
C LYS A 86 -15.83 -1.44 14.74
N TYR A 87 -15.13 -0.35 14.42
CA TYR A 87 -14.56 0.54 15.42
C TYR A 87 -15.54 1.60 15.92
N LYS A 88 -16.48 2.07 15.09
CA LYS A 88 -17.56 2.99 15.51
C LYS A 88 -18.42 2.40 16.63
N SER A 89 -18.66 1.10 16.61
CA SER A 89 -19.47 0.43 17.64
C SER A 89 -18.79 0.31 19.00
N LYS A 90 -17.48 0.56 19.08
CA LYS A 90 -16.67 0.34 20.28
C LYS A 90 -16.32 1.62 21.06
N SER A 91 -16.58 2.81 20.51
CA SER A 91 -16.17 4.06 21.14
C SER A 91 -17.32 5.05 21.30
N ILE A 92 -17.77 5.24 22.52
CA ILE A 92 -18.78 6.23 22.90
C ILE A 92 -18.25 7.67 22.70
N ASP A 93 -16.94 7.90 22.84
CA ASP A 93 -16.30 9.22 22.72
C ASP A 93 -16.10 9.72 21.27
N TYR A 94 -16.27 8.87 20.28
CA TYR A 94 -16.13 9.23 18.87
C TYR A 94 -17.24 10.14 18.34
N LEU A 95 -18.30 10.37 19.11
CA LEU A 95 -19.53 10.98 18.61
C LEU A 95 -19.61 12.50 18.79
N SER A 96 -18.66 13.12 19.46
CA SER A 96 -18.78 14.55 19.82
C SER A 96 -18.16 15.54 18.83
N ARG A 97 -17.42 15.10 17.80
CA ARG A 97 -16.87 15.98 16.79
C ARG A 97 -17.43 15.66 15.39
N GLU A 98 -18.04 16.66 14.78
CA GLU A 98 -18.60 16.58 13.42
C GLU A 98 -17.53 16.68 12.32
N GLU A 99 -16.26 16.56 12.66
CA GLU A 99 -15.17 16.64 11.71
C GLU A 99 -14.95 15.28 11.02
N TYR A 100 -14.99 15.31 9.69
CA TYR A 100 -14.76 14.14 8.84
C TYR A 100 -13.40 14.25 8.16
N LEU A 101 -12.67 13.14 8.09
CA LEU A 101 -11.51 13.00 7.22
C LEU A 101 -11.86 12.09 6.04
N TYR A 102 -11.74 12.63 4.84
CA TYR A 102 -11.94 11.87 3.63
C TYR A 102 -10.73 10.99 3.35
N VAL A 103 -10.98 9.73 3.00
CA VAL A 103 -9.97 8.74 2.66
C VAL A 103 -10.03 8.45 1.16
N ARG A 104 -9.01 8.83 0.41
CA ARG A 104 -8.87 8.54 -1.00
C ARG A 104 -8.26 7.15 -1.22
N LEU A 105 -8.98 6.29 -1.96
CA LEU A 105 -8.45 5.02 -2.45
C LEU A 105 -7.91 5.20 -3.87
N GLU A 106 -6.61 5.07 -4.07
CA GLU A 106 -5.98 5.45 -5.33
C GLU A 106 -6.17 4.47 -6.48
N THR A 107 -6.37 3.18 -6.20
CA THR A 107 -6.62 2.22 -7.27
C THR A 107 -7.76 1.28 -6.94
N SER A 108 -8.81 1.34 -7.73
CA SER A 108 -9.90 0.39 -7.69
C SER A 108 -10.41 0.18 -9.11
N LEU A 109 -10.38 -1.05 -9.61
CA LEU A 109 -10.79 -1.37 -10.99
C LEU A 109 -10.10 -0.51 -12.07
N SER A 110 -8.81 -0.25 -11.93
CA SER A 110 -8.01 0.64 -12.82
C SER A 110 -8.52 2.08 -12.88
N ARG A 111 -9.22 2.52 -11.87
CA ARG A 111 -9.68 3.91 -11.73
C ARG A 111 -8.87 4.60 -10.66
N VAL A 112 -8.42 5.79 -10.96
CA VAL A 112 -7.79 6.68 -10.00
C VAL A 112 -8.87 7.54 -9.38
N ASN A 113 -8.94 7.52 -8.08
CA ASN A 113 -9.86 8.39 -7.36
C ASN A 113 -9.11 9.69 -7.03
N LEU A 114 -9.41 10.75 -7.75
CA LEU A 114 -8.82 12.07 -7.53
C LEU A 114 -9.75 12.86 -6.60
N CYS A 115 -9.51 12.80 -5.31
CA CYS A 115 -10.12 13.67 -4.33
C CYS A 115 -9.03 14.60 -3.80
N GLU A 116 -9.02 15.85 -4.21
CA GLU A 116 -7.98 16.83 -3.86
C GLU A 116 -7.95 17.13 -2.35
N ASP A 117 -9.10 17.06 -1.68
CA ASP A 117 -9.22 17.34 -0.24
C ASP A 117 -9.08 16.12 0.66
N ALA A 118 -8.60 14.99 0.14
CA ALA A 118 -8.44 13.79 0.95
C ALA A 118 -7.36 13.99 2.03
N GLY A 119 -7.78 13.95 3.28
CA GLY A 119 -6.85 13.99 4.41
C GLY A 119 -6.01 12.72 4.55
N ILE A 120 -6.55 11.58 4.09
CA ILE A 120 -5.90 10.27 4.14
C ILE A 120 -5.85 9.68 2.73
N VAL A 121 -4.73 9.06 2.38
CA VAL A 121 -4.57 8.33 1.12
C VAL A 121 -4.31 6.86 1.38
N ASP A 122 -5.21 6.00 0.90
CA ASP A 122 -4.91 4.58 0.75
C ASP A 122 -4.07 4.38 -0.52
N ALA A 123 -2.77 4.37 -0.33
CA ALA A 123 -1.77 4.23 -1.38
C ALA A 123 -1.17 2.81 -1.46
N ILE A 124 -1.86 1.80 -0.89
CA ILE A 124 -1.34 0.43 -0.81
C ILE A 124 -0.97 -0.13 -2.18
N SER A 125 -1.77 0.13 -3.19
CA SER A 125 -1.56 -0.42 -4.53
C SER A 125 -0.97 0.57 -5.53
N SER A 126 -0.76 1.81 -5.15
CA SER A 126 -0.34 2.91 -6.02
C SER A 126 1.01 3.51 -5.67
N PHE A 127 1.40 3.49 -4.39
CA PHE A 127 2.67 4.06 -3.94
C PHE A 127 3.87 3.21 -4.40
N PRO A 128 4.92 3.83 -4.98
CA PRO A 128 5.13 5.25 -5.16
C PRO A 128 4.84 5.76 -6.60
N PHE A 129 3.99 5.09 -7.36
CA PHE A 129 3.70 5.45 -8.75
C PHE A 129 3.03 6.82 -8.86
N TYR A 130 1.98 7.08 -8.06
CA TYR A 130 1.37 8.39 -7.93
C TYR A 130 2.05 9.22 -6.85
N THR A 131 2.09 10.52 -7.05
CA THR A 131 2.54 11.47 -6.03
C THR A 131 1.48 11.58 -4.94
N LEU A 132 1.90 11.58 -3.67
CA LEU A 132 0.98 11.61 -2.53
C LEU A 132 0.24 12.97 -2.37
N GLU A 133 0.73 14.05 -2.99
CA GLU A 133 0.12 15.39 -2.92
C GLU A 133 -0.05 15.92 -1.49
N ASN A 134 0.90 15.57 -0.63
CA ASN A 134 1.00 16.04 0.76
C ASN A 134 -0.23 15.77 1.66
N PRO A 135 -0.82 14.56 1.68
CA PRO A 135 -1.92 14.25 2.56
C PRO A 135 -1.52 14.35 4.04
N LYS A 136 -2.49 14.47 4.95
CA LYS A 136 -2.23 14.43 6.39
C LYS A 136 -1.65 13.07 6.80
N THR A 137 -2.12 12.01 6.16
CA THR A 137 -1.68 10.64 6.42
C THR A 137 -1.82 9.78 5.17
N PHE A 138 -0.94 8.81 5.01
CA PHE A 138 -1.08 7.77 4.00
C PHE A 138 -0.77 6.38 4.56
N VAL A 139 -1.29 5.36 3.91
CA VAL A 139 -0.96 3.96 4.18
C VAL A 139 -0.50 3.26 2.91
N THR A 140 0.58 2.50 3.03
CA THR A 140 1.09 1.62 1.98
C THR A 140 1.66 0.33 2.57
N CYS A 141 2.36 -0.49 1.79
CA CYS A 141 3.00 -1.71 2.28
C CYS A 141 4.26 -2.05 1.47
N SER A 142 5.12 -2.86 2.06
CA SER A 142 6.41 -3.25 1.47
C SER A 142 6.30 -4.04 0.17
N ASN A 143 5.27 -4.85 -0.01
CA ASN A 143 5.21 -5.92 -1.01
C ASN A 143 4.44 -5.63 -2.30
N LYS A 144 3.97 -4.41 -2.51
CA LYS A 144 3.31 -4.02 -3.77
C LYS A 144 4.36 -3.44 -4.73
N LEU A 145 4.21 -2.18 -5.10
CA LEU A 145 5.14 -1.56 -6.04
C LEU A 145 6.56 -1.38 -5.50
N LEU A 146 6.74 -1.37 -4.19
CA LEU A 146 8.08 -1.35 -3.59
C LEU A 146 8.84 -2.66 -3.85
N GLY A 147 8.15 -3.79 -3.94
CA GLY A 147 8.76 -5.07 -4.30
C GLY A 147 9.43 -5.82 -3.14
N GLY A 148 9.18 -5.40 -1.90
CA GLY A 148 9.66 -6.11 -0.71
C GLY A 148 8.82 -7.33 -0.33
N PHE A 149 9.21 -8.02 0.74
CA PHE A 149 8.46 -9.14 1.27
C PHE A 149 7.10 -8.71 1.82
N PRO A 150 6.06 -9.56 1.70
CA PRO A 150 4.78 -9.30 2.35
C PRO A 150 4.92 -9.39 3.88
N GLY A 151 4.14 -8.60 4.60
CA GLY A 151 4.08 -8.64 6.05
C GLY A 151 4.50 -7.36 6.76
N LEU A 152 4.74 -6.27 6.03
CA LEU A 152 5.02 -4.96 6.61
C LEU A 152 4.09 -3.91 6.00
N SER A 153 3.21 -3.34 6.81
CA SER A 153 2.47 -2.13 6.50
C SER A 153 3.28 -0.90 6.86
N ILE A 154 3.13 0.16 6.11
CA ILE A 154 3.84 1.43 6.26
C ILE A 154 2.80 2.54 6.36
N VAL A 155 2.82 3.28 7.46
CA VAL A 155 1.94 4.44 7.68
C VAL A 155 2.81 5.68 7.81
N GLY A 156 2.49 6.69 7.02
CA GLY A 156 3.11 8.01 7.13
C GLY A 156 2.11 9.03 7.68
N ILE A 157 2.52 9.76 8.70
CA ILE A 157 1.71 10.80 9.34
C ILE A 157 2.49 12.10 9.25
N ARG A 158 1.90 13.13 8.66
CA ARG A 158 2.55 14.43 8.55
C ARG A 158 2.79 15.02 9.92
N LYS A 159 3.98 15.58 10.17
CA LYS A 159 4.43 16.01 11.50
C LYS A 159 3.50 17.03 12.16
N ASP A 160 2.91 17.92 11.37
CA ASP A 160 1.93 18.91 11.84
C ASP A 160 0.52 18.33 12.07
N CYS A 161 0.35 17.02 11.85
CA CYS A 161 -0.93 16.31 11.98
C CYS A 161 -0.86 15.16 13.01
N LEU A 162 0.17 15.11 13.84
CA LEU A 162 0.32 14.06 14.86
C LEU A 162 -0.78 14.11 15.92
N ASP A 163 -1.36 15.28 16.15
CA ASP A 163 -2.49 15.51 17.04
C ASP A 163 -3.79 14.82 16.57
N LEU A 164 -3.87 14.40 15.32
CA LEU A 164 -4.99 13.59 14.81
C LEU A 164 -5.00 12.18 15.40
N ILE A 165 -3.86 11.71 15.91
CA ILE A 165 -3.75 10.42 16.59
C ILE A 165 -4.18 10.56 18.04
N ARG A 166 -5.04 9.66 18.47
CA ARG A 166 -5.51 9.60 19.86
C ARG A 166 -4.37 9.11 20.75
N GLU A 167 -4.12 9.83 21.85
CA GLU A 167 -3.24 9.34 22.90
C GLU A 167 -3.87 8.10 23.54
N ASP A 168 -3.17 7.00 23.44
CA ASP A 168 -3.58 5.72 24.00
C ASP A 168 -2.32 4.95 24.42
N LYS A 169 -2.22 4.67 25.71
CA LYS A 169 -1.09 3.92 26.29
C LYS A 169 -1.35 2.42 26.38
N SER A 170 -2.53 1.98 25.92
CA SER A 170 -2.86 0.55 25.93
C SER A 170 -2.01 -0.21 24.92
N PHE A 171 -1.58 -1.42 25.30
CA PHE A 171 -0.82 -2.28 24.41
C PHE A 171 -1.72 -2.86 23.34
N SER A 172 -1.42 -2.55 22.06
CA SER A 172 -2.07 -3.13 20.91
C SER A 172 -1.18 -3.00 19.66
N TYR A 173 -1.15 -4.02 18.83
CA TYR A 173 -0.51 -3.97 17.50
C TYR A 173 -1.14 -2.93 16.56
N LEU A 174 -2.32 -2.43 16.88
CA LEU A 174 -3.05 -1.44 16.08
C LEU A 174 -2.95 -0.02 16.65
N ASN A 175 -2.20 0.18 17.73
CA ASN A 175 -2.08 1.46 18.40
C ASN A 175 -0.95 2.31 17.80
N LEU A 176 -1.27 3.22 16.88
CA LEU A 176 -0.29 4.10 16.24
C LEU A 176 0.42 5.02 17.23
N HIS A 177 -0.23 5.41 18.32
CA HIS A 177 0.41 6.25 19.33
C HIS A 177 1.65 5.56 19.93
N LEU A 178 1.56 4.27 20.24
CA LEU A 178 2.72 3.52 20.73
C LEU A 178 3.86 3.47 19.68
N TYR A 179 3.55 3.21 18.43
CA TYR A 179 4.58 3.20 17.37
C TYR A 179 5.27 4.56 17.26
N LEU A 180 4.53 5.67 17.34
CA LEU A 180 5.09 7.01 17.29
C LEU A 180 5.97 7.30 18.52
N GLU A 181 5.55 6.92 19.71
CA GLU A 181 6.35 7.12 20.93
C GLU A 181 7.66 6.33 20.89
N TYR A 182 7.62 5.06 20.53
CA TYR A 182 8.81 4.22 20.45
C TYR A 182 9.74 4.64 19.31
N SER A 183 9.19 5.12 18.20
CA SER A 183 9.98 5.62 17.05
C SER A 183 10.86 6.82 17.41
N LYS A 184 10.51 7.62 18.43
CA LYS A 184 11.35 8.73 18.90
C LYS A 184 12.73 8.30 19.42
N SER A 185 12.86 7.06 19.84
CA SER A 185 14.12 6.44 20.29
C SER A 185 14.58 5.31 19.38
N ASN A 186 14.12 5.26 18.14
CA ASN A 186 14.41 4.23 17.14
C ASN A 186 14.08 2.81 17.62
N GLN A 187 13.11 2.70 18.51
CA GLN A 187 12.65 1.44 19.08
C GLN A 187 11.32 1.00 18.48
N PHE A 188 10.94 -0.24 18.82
CA PHE A 188 9.70 -0.85 18.38
C PHE A 188 8.87 -1.26 19.60
N PRO A 189 7.54 -1.00 19.62
CA PRO A 189 6.72 -1.22 20.82
C PRO A 189 6.51 -2.69 21.20
N MET A 190 6.87 -3.62 20.30
CA MET A 190 6.71 -5.07 20.47
C MET A 190 7.88 -5.79 19.79
N THR A 191 7.83 -7.12 19.70
CA THR A 191 8.84 -7.88 18.94
C THR A 191 8.85 -7.42 17.48
N ALA A 192 9.94 -6.80 17.06
CA ALA A 192 10.05 -6.25 15.71
C ALA A 192 10.25 -7.34 14.66
N PRO A 193 9.66 -7.20 13.48
CA PRO A 193 9.93 -8.09 12.34
C PRO A 193 11.23 -7.68 11.64
N ILE A 194 12.38 -7.89 12.29
CA ILE A 194 13.71 -7.41 11.86
C ILE A 194 13.98 -7.74 10.40
N HIS A 195 13.75 -8.99 9.99
CA HIS A 195 13.98 -9.47 8.63
C HIS A 195 13.12 -8.75 7.57
N LEU A 196 11.91 -8.28 7.93
CA LEU A 196 11.07 -7.52 7.01
C LEU A 196 11.56 -6.07 6.85
N ILE A 197 12.07 -5.49 7.94
CA ILE A 197 12.64 -4.13 7.92
C ILE A 197 13.97 -4.14 7.16
N GLU A 198 14.83 -5.15 7.40
CA GLU A 198 16.06 -5.35 6.64
C GLU A 198 15.77 -5.55 5.15
N ASN A 199 14.80 -6.41 4.80
CA ASN A 199 14.39 -6.57 3.41
C ASN A 199 13.91 -5.26 2.80
N LEU A 200 13.09 -4.49 3.52
CA LEU A 200 12.64 -3.18 3.04
C LEU A 200 13.83 -2.24 2.78
N LYS A 201 14.81 -2.17 3.69
CA LYS A 201 16.03 -1.38 3.50
C LYS A 201 16.78 -1.78 2.23
N GLN A 202 17.01 -3.09 2.02
CA GLN A 202 17.68 -3.61 0.83
C GLN A 202 16.92 -3.27 -0.46
N VAL A 203 15.60 -3.38 -0.43
CA VAL A 203 14.72 -2.97 -1.53
C VAL A 203 14.88 -1.48 -1.81
N LEU A 204 14.80 -0.63 -0.79
CA LEU A 204 14.90 0.81 -0.94
C LEU A 204 16.25 1.23 -1.52
N ILE A 205 17.36 0.61 -1.13
CA ILE A 205 18.69 0.89 -1.70
C ILE A 205 18.68 0.68 -3.22
N LYS A 206 18.09 -0.41 -3.69
CA LYS A 206 18.06 -0.80 -5.11
C LYS A 206 16.91 -0.16 -5.90
N PHE A 207 15.93 0.41 -5.22
CA PHE A 207 14.69 0.89 -5.83
C PHE A 207 14.92 2.08 -6.75
N ASN A 208 14.41 1.99 -7.99
CA ASN A 208 14.46 3.05 -8.98
C ASN A 208 13.03 3.44 -9.44
N ILE A 209 12.55 4.58 -8.97
CA ILE A 209 11.20 5.07 -9.27
C ILE A 209 11.01 5.40 -10.76
N LYS A 210 12.05 5.90 -11.44
CA LYS A 210 11.97 6.24 -12.88
C LYS A 210 11.81 4.97 -13.71
N GLU A 211 12.55 3.94 -13.38
CA GLU A 211 12.47 2.64 -14.04
C GLU A 211 11.08 2.00 -13.83
N LEU A 212 10.58 2.00 -12.59
CA LEU A 212 9.23 1.52 -12.27
C LEU A 212 8.17 2.27 -13.08
N LYS A 213 8.21 3.60 -13.09
CA LYS A 213 7.25 4.42 -13.86
C LYS A 213 7.31 4.11 -15.34
N ASN A 214 8.50 4.09 -15.92
CA ASN A 214 8.69 3.77 -17.34
C ASN A 214 8.14 2.38 -17.69
N LYS A 215 8.38 1.38 -16.83
CA LYS A 215 7.86 0.02 -17.00
C LYS A 215 6.33 -0.01 -16.98
N ILE A 216 5.71 0.66 -16.02
CA ILE A 216 4.25 0.75 -15.90
C ILE A 216 3.65 1.45 -17.14
N TYR A 217 4.21 2.59 -17.57
CA TYR A 217 3.73 3.29 -18.77
C TYR A 217 3.84 2.43 -20.01
N LYS A 218 5.02 1.83 -20.26
CA LYS A 218 5.27 0.95 -21.41
C LYS A 218 4.31 -0.23 -21.44
N ASN A 219 4.18 -0.93 -20.32
CA ASN A 219 3.34 -2.13 -20.23
C ASN A 219 1.84 -1.78 -20.35
N SER A 220 1.41 -0.66 -19.75
CA SER A 220 0.04 -0.17 -19.87
C SER A 220 -0.31 0.14 -21.32
N ASP A 221 0.57 0.82 -22.04
CA ASP A 221 0.39 1.15 -23.46
C ASP A 221 0.30 -0.11 -24.32
N LEU A 222 1.20 -1.07 -24.10
CA LEU A 222 1.20 -2.35 -24.81
C LEU A 222 -0.12 -3.12 -24.62
N ILE A 223 -0.60 -3.24 -23.38
CA ILE A 223 -1.84 -3.95 -23.07
C ILE A 223 -3.03 -3.23 -23.72
N ARG A 224 -3.09 -1.90 -23.61
CA ARG A 224 -4.18 -1.11 -24.19
C ARG A 224 -4.22 -1.17 -25.73
N LYS A 225 -3.08 -1.27 -26.39
CA LYS A 225 -3.01 -1.46 -27.85
C LYS A 225 -3.34 -2.88 -28.29
N SER A 226 -3.15 -3.86 -27.42
CA SER A 226 -3.36 -5.28 -27.74
C SER A 226 -4.80 -5.76 -27.52
N LEU A 227 -5.63 -4.98 -26.82
CA LEU A 227 -6.99 -5.37 -26.48
C LEU A 227 -7.99 -4.31 -26.96
N PRO A 228 -9.20 -4.73 -27.39
CA PRO A 228 -10.27 -3.80 -27.70
C PRO A 228 -10.63 -2.91 -26.47
N SER A 229 -10.83 -1.63 -26.69
CA SER A 229 -11.09 -0.66 -25.60
C SER A 229 -12.32 -1.01 -24.77
N ASN A 230 -13.35 -1.61 -25.35
CA ASN A 230 -14.56 -2.07 -24.65
C ASN A 230 -14.33 -3.28 -23.73
N LYS A 231 -13.14 -3.91 -23.81
CA LYS A 231 -12.74 -5.01 -22.93
C LYS A 231 -11.89 -4.53 -21.73
N ILE A 232 -11.43 -3.30 -21.75
CA ILE A 232 -10.64 -2.70 -20.67
C ILE A 232 -11.59 -1.91 -19.75
N ILE A 233 -11.47 -2.13 -18.44
CA ILE A 233 -12.21 -1.40 -17.43
C ILE A 233 -11.30 -0.30 -16.88
N GLY A 234 -11.79 0.94 -16.93
CA GLY A 234 -11.01 2.11 -16.51
C GLY A 234 -10.12 2.65 -17.64
N ASP A 235 -9.91 3.94 -17.60
CA ASP A 235 -9.28 4.74 -18.66
C ASP A 235 -7.91 5.31 -18.27
N HIS A 236 -7.52 5.15 -17.02
CA HIS A 236 -6.26 5.71 -16.52
C HIS A 236 -5.08 4.75 -16.67
N ILE A 237 -3.89 5.32 -16.86
CA ILE A 237 -2.62 4.60 -16.72
C ILE A 237 -2.43 4.32 -15.23
N CYS A 238 -2.39 3.04 -14.89
CA CYS A 238 -2.43 2.57 -13.54
C CYS A 238 -1.48 1.36 -13.39
N PRO A 239 -0.91 1.13 -12.21
CA PRO A 239 -0.14 -0.08 -11.93
C PRO A 239 -0.92 -1.39 -12.13
N VAL A 240 -2.24 -1.29 -12.17
CA VAL A 240 -3.16 -2.42 -12.37
C VAL A 240 -4.11 -2.11 -13.52
N ILE A 241 -4.15 -2.94 -14.55
CA ILE A 241 -5.17 -2.87 -15.60
C ILE A 241 -6.22 -3.95 -15.32
N THR A 242 -7.47 -3.55 -15.32
CA THR A 242 -8.61 -4.46 -15.19
C THR A 242 -9.20 -4.73 -16.57
N ILE A 243 -9.38 -6.00 -16.90
CA ILE A 243 -9.96 -6.43 -18.17
C ILE A 243 -11.15 -7.37 -17.92
N LYS A 244 -12.13 -7.35 -18.80
CA LYS A 244 -13.25 -8.31 -18.76
C LYS A 244 -12.74 -9.73 -18.97
N LYS A 245 -13.37 -10.73 -18.35
CA LYS A 245 -12.94 -12.14 -18.46
C LYS A 245 -12.98 -12.66 -19.91
N ASP A 246 -13.92 -12.17 -20.70
CA ASP A 246 -14.04 -12.51 -22.13
C ASP A 246 -13.03 -11.76 -23.03
N ALA A 247 -12.14 -10.97 -22.48
CA ALA A 247 -11.08 -10.29 -23.22
C ALA A 247 -9.94 -11.22 -23.63
N VAL A 248 -9.74 -12.32 -22.91
CA VAL A 248 -8.69 -13.31 -23.19
C VAL A 248 -9.20 -14.73 -22.94
N PRO A 249 -8.75 -15.74 -23.72
CA PRO A 249 -9.07 -17.13 -23.46
C PRO A 249 -8.64 -17.58 -22.06
N ILE A 250 -9.40 -18.48 -21.44
CA ILE A 250 -9.10 -18.99 -20.09
C ILE A 250 -7.71 -19.64 -20.02
N SER A 251 -7.30 -20.33 -21.08
CA SER A 251 -5.95 -20.94 -21.17
C SER A 251 -4.83 -19.91 -21.10
N ILE A 252 -5.05 -18.71 -21.61
CA ILE A 252 -4.12 -17.58 -21.48
C ILE A 252 -4.13 -17.07 -20.04
N ALA A 253 -5.33 -16.90 -19.46
CA ALA A 253 -5.45 -16.44 -18.08
C ALA A 253 -4.80 -17.40 -17.08
N GLU A 254 -4.93 -18.71 -17.29
CA GLU A 254 -4.27 -19.76 -16.50
C GLU A 254 -2.76 -19.74 -16.69
N LYS A 255 -2.29 -19.73 -17.93
CA LYS A 255 -0.86 -19.74 -18.26
C LYS A 255 -0.11 -18.58 -17.60
N TYR A 256 -0.72 -17.40 -17.60
CA TYR A 256 -0.11 -16.20 -17.02
C TYR A 256 -0.60 -15.90 -15.60
N GLN A 257 -1.38 -16.79 -14.98
CA GLN A 257 -1.89 -16.68 -13.62
C GLN A 257 -2.52 -15.31 -13.34
N LEU A 258 -3.40 -14.85 -14.24
CA LEU A 258 -4.05 -13.56 -14.09
C LEU A 258 -4.84 -13.52 -12.78
N TYR A 259 -4.72 -12.40 -12.07
CA TYR A 259 -5.46 -12.22 -10.84
C TYR A 259 -6.97 -12.16 -11.12
N GLY A 260 -7.75 -12.92 -10.37
CA GLY A 260 -9.20 -13.04 -10.59
C GLY A 260 -9.62 -14.33 -11.28
N LEU A 261 -8.68 -15.22 -11.63
CA LEU A 261 -8.96 -16.50 -12.29
C LEU A 261 -10.06 -17.30 -11.55
N ASN A 262 -9.90 -17.45 -10.23
CA ASN A 262 -10.82 -18.17 -9.36
C ASN A 262 -11.82 -17.25 -8.64
N SER A 263 -11.97 -16.00 -9.08
CA SER A 263 -12.91 -15.05 -8.51
C SER A 263 -14.28 -15.18 -9.16
N LYS A 264 -15.36 -14.88 -8.41
CA LYS A 264 -16.71 -14.73 -8.95
C LYS A 264 -16.91 -13.43 -9.76
N GLU A 265 -15.94 -12.53 -9.74
CA GLU A 265 -15.96 -11.29 -10.49
C GLU A 265 -15.78 -11.55 -11.98
N ASP A 266 -16.41 -10.74 -12.85
CA ASP A 266 -16.34 -10.87 -14.30
C ASP A 266 -15.11 -10.21 -14.94
N TYR A 267 -14.01 -10.08 -14.17
CA TYR A 267 -12.78 -9.44 -14.65
C TYR A 267 -11.52 -10.13 -14.15
N TYR A 268 -10.44 -9.92 -14.93
CA TYR A 268 -9.07 -10.18 -14.53
C TYR A 268 -8.33 -8.87 -14.23
N GLN A 269 -7.30 -8.94 -13.39
CA GLN A 269 -6.39 -7.83 -13.16
C GLN A 269 -4.98 -8.20 -13.61
N ILE A 270 -4.36 -7.27 -14.33
CA ILE A 270 -3.03 -7.36 -14.90
C ILE A 270 -2.14 -6.33 -14.21
N PHE A 271 -1.01 -6.78 -13.67
CA PHE A 271 -0.05 -5.91 -13.00
C PHE A 271 1.00 -5.42 -13.97
N THR A 272 0.97 -4.14 -14.31
CA THR A 272 1.82 -3.54 -15.34
C THR A 272 3.30 -3.43 -14.94
N TYR A 273 3.62 -3.66 -13.69
CA TYR A 273 4.99 -3.72 -13.17
C TYR A 273 5.61 -5.13 -13.21
N SER A 274 4.87 -6.15 -13.62
CA SER A 274 5.36 -7.53 -13.74
C SER A 274 5.95 -7.81 -15.11
N ASP A 275 7.07 -8.54 -15.17
CA ASP A 275 7.73 -8.92 -16.43
C ASP A 275 7.00 -10.03 -17.18
N ASN A 276 6.21 -10.85 -16.48
CA ASN A 276 5.48 -11.97 -17.07
C ASN A 276 4.42 -11.55 -18.11
N LEU A 277 4.12 -10.26 -18.23
CA LEU A 277 3.04 -9.72 -19.05
C LEU A 277 3.48 -9.22 -20.44
N ILE A 278 4.77 -9.01 -20.66
CA ILE A 278 5.31 -8.64 -21.98
C ILE A 278 5.00 -9.73 -23.01
N LEU A 279 4.86 -10.98 -22.57
CA LEU A 279 4.54 -12.12 -23.41
C LEU A 279 3.06 -12.16 -23.84
N LEU A 280 2.12 -11.56 -23.10
CA LEU A 280 0.70 -11.45 -23.49
C LEU A 280 0.52 -10.52 -24.69
N ALA A 281 1.19 -9.38 -24.68
CA ALA A 281 1.11 -8.37 -25.74
C ALA A 281 1.95 -8.76 -26.99
N ALA A 282 3.06 -9.48 -26.82
CA ALA A 282 3.98 -9.83 -27.91
C ALA A 282 3.50 -11.01 -28.77
N LYS A 283 2.52 -11.81 -28.32
CA LYS A 283 2.03 -13.00 -29.06
C LYS A 283 0.68 -12.80 -29.75
N GLY A 284 0.24 -11.55 -29.93
CA GLY A 284 -1.01 -11.25 -30.60
C GLY A 284 -2.15 -12.11 -30.03
N VAL A 285 -2.88 -11.60 -29.05
CA VAL A 285 -4.20 -12.18 -28.73
C VAL A 285 -5.04 -12.00 -30.00
N PRO A 286 -5.54 -13.06 -30.64
CA PRO A 286 -6.31 -12.94 -31.88
C PRO A 286 -7.61 -12.19 -31.66
#